data_a74d97ddba876ae78c86d762b54a371f
#
_entry.id   a74d97ddba876ae78c86d762b54a371f
#
_cell.length_a   1.000
_cell.length_b   1.000
_cell.length_c   1.000
_cell.angle_alpha   90.00
_cell.angle_beta   90.00
_cell.angle_gamma   90.00
#
_symmetry.space_group_name_H-M   'P 1'
#
loop_
_entity.id
_entity.type
_entity.pdbx_description
1 polymer ?
#
loop_
_entity_poly.entity_id
_entity_poly.type
_entity_poly.pdbx_seq_one_letter_code
_entity_poly.pdbx_strand_id
1 'polypeptide(L)'
;MIIISDTHLSVNRVSGTTPQSREDLRNYVFAEFDKLLDITDNNDDLVILGDLFDGFEVDPRDWLEAYRLLTAWCAYNSFHTLYLVAGNHDTSAKANRVSSFETMAAVLKGQFRNVKVIGIDETLTADGYIHLVAHHRNQELFDLTLAKVLEDCERGDYVLLHANYDNKFAEQADHSLNVSEAQALEFTKKGVTLIHAHEHQPRVEIPHGTPADGGSVVCLGNQIPTSV
;
A
#
# COMPACT_ATOMS: atom_id res chain seq x y z
N MET A 1 2.62 15.09 -1.23
CA MET A 1 2.44 13.72 -0.69
C MET A 1 3.35 12.77 -1.45
N ILE A 2 4.08 11.90 -0.77
CA ILE A 2 4.92 10.85 -1.35
C ILE A 2 4.27 9.50 -1.07
N ILE A 3 4.30 8.58 -2.04
CA ILE A 3 3.66 7.27 -1.94
C ILE A 3 4.73 6.21 -2.14
N ILE A 4 4.85 5.30 -1.19
CA ILE A 4 5.64 4.07 -1.30
C ILE A 4 4.74 2.87 -1.10
N SER A 5 5.08 1.73 -1.66
CA SER A 5 4.28 0.50 -1.56
C SER A 5 5.14 -0.75 -1.61
N ASP A 6 4.57 -1.88 -1.26
CA ASP A 6 5.18 -3.20 -1.44
C ASP A 6 6.61 -3.28 -0.89
N THR A 7 6.82 -2.74 0.31
CA THR A 7 8.16 -2.71 0.92
C THR A 7 8.59 -4.09 1.40
N HIS A 8 7.62 -4.98 1.67
CA HIS A 8 7.84 -6.38 2.05
C HIS A 8 8.96 -6.57 3.07
N LEU A 9 8.97 -5.73 4.12
CA LEU A 9 9.92 -5.88 5.22
C LEU A 9 9.82 -7.29 5.82
N SER A 10 10.95 -7.87 6.24
CA SER A 10 11.01 -9.25 6.71
C SER A 10 10.81 -10.30 5.60
N VAL A 11 11.17 -9.95 4.35
CA VAL A 11 11.13 -10.89 3.24
C VAL A 11 11.95 -12.16 3.53
N ASN A 12 11.30 -13.32 3.42
CA ASN A 12 11.91 -14.62 3.70
C ASN A 12 11.81 -15.58 2.51
N ARG A 13 11.62 -15.08 1.29
CA ARG A 13 11.40 -15.84 0.07
C ARG A 13 12.71 -16.32 -0.54
N VAL A 14 13.47 -17.14 0.17
CA VAL A 14 14.76 -17.54 -0.36
C VAL A 14 14.88 -19.06 -0.38
N SER A 15 14.37 -19.69 -1.44
CA SER A 15 14.63 -21.09 -1.71
C SER A 15 16.10 -21.26 -2.13
N GLY A 16 16.84 -22.14 -1.45
CA GLY A 16 18.23 -22.48 -1.81
C GLY A 16 19.32 -21.58 -1.26
N THR A 17 19.01 -20.64 -0.36
CA THR A 17 19.98 -19.71 0.20
C THR A 17 20.56 -20.16 1.54
N THR A 18 21.76 -19.68 1.81
CA THR A 18 22.42 -19.83 3.10
C THR A 18 21.82 -18.88 4.14
N PRO A 19 21.96 -19.15 5.45
CA PRO A 19 21.58 -18.18 6.49
C PRO A 19 22.23 -16.81 6.29
N GLN A 20 23.47 -16.76 5.79
CA GLN A 20 24.16 -15.49 5.51
C GLN A 20 23.47 -14.67 4.42
N SER A 21 23.07 -15.28 3.31
CA SER A 21 22.39 -14.57 2.22
C SER A 21 21.00 -14.05 2.62
N ARG A 22 20.33 -14.69 3.58
CA ARG A 22 19.09 -14.16 4.17
C ARG A 22 19.34 -12.90 4.99
N GLU A 23 20.38 -12.91 5.81
CA GLU A 23 20.77 -11.75 6.62
C GLU A 23 21.21 -10.59 5.71
N ASP A 24 21.94 -10.87 4.65
CA ASP A 24 22.36 -9.86 3.67
C ASP A 24 21.15 -9.23 2.96
N LEU A 25 20.16 -10.05 2.52
CA LEU A 25 18.93 -9.56 1.91
C LEU A 25 18.11 -8.74 2.90
N ARG A 26 17.96 -9.21 4.13
CA ARG A 26 17.30 -8.47 5.21
C ARG A 26 17.92 -7.10 5.41
N ASN A 27 19.24 -7.05 5.58
CA ASN A 27 19.97 -5.81 5.80
C ASN A 27 19.84 -4.85 4.61
N TYR A 28 19.86 -5.39 3.40
CA TYR A 28 19.62 -4.62 2.18
C TYR A 28 18.22 -3.99 2.16
N VAL A 29 17.17 -4.78 2.39
CA VAL A 29 15.78 -4.29 2.36
C VAL A 29 15.55 -3.19 3.39
N PHE A 30 16.05 -3.36 4.63
CA PHE A 30 15.93 -2.33 5.66
C PHE A 30 16.76 -1.08 5.35
N ALA A 31 17.94 -1.23 4.75
CA ALA A 31 18.76 -0.09 4.33
C ALA A 31 18.10 0.70 3.18
N GLU A 32 17.45 0.03 2.24
CA GLU A 32 16.69 0.70 1.18
C GLU A 32 15.43 1.37 1.73
N PHE A 33 14.74 0.74 2.67
CA PHE A 33 13.59 1.35 3.34
C PHE A 33 13.98 2.62 4.11
N ASP A 34 15.08 2.59 4.84
CA ASP A 34 15.62 3.76 5.55
C ASP A 34 15.92 4.91 4.56
N LYS A 35 16.56 4.62 3.42
CA LYS A 35 16.79 5.61 2.35
C LYS A 35 15.50 6.17 1.76
N LEU A 36 14.45 5.33 1.57
CA LEU A 36 13.17 5.81 1.10
C LEU A 36 12.54 6.77 2.10
N LEU A 37 12.62 6.47 3.39
CA LEU A 37 12.15 7.37 4.44
C LEU A 37 12.95 8.69 4.47
N ASP A 38 14.26 8.65 4.26
CA ASP A 38 15.12 9.85 4.17
C ASP A 38 14.72 10.75 2.98
N ILE A 39 14.37 10.17 1.83
CA ILE A 39 13.90 10.93 0.65
C ILE A 39 12.57 11.63 0.95
N THR A 40 11.73 11.02 1.78
CA THR A 40 10.43 11.60 2.19
C THR A 40 10.57 12.61 3.33
N ASP A 41 11.78 12.76 3.87
CA ASP A 41 12.07 13.70 4.95
C ASP A 41 11.99 15.14 4.43
N ASN A 42 11.27 15.96 5.14
CA ASN A 42 11.28 17.42 5.13
C ASN A 42 10.12 18.22 4.52
N ASN A 43 9.13 17.70 3.79
CA ASN A 43 8.07 18.61 3.34
C ASN A 43 6.75 17.95 2.88
N ASP A 44 6.59 16.65 3.02
CA ASP A 44 5.43 15.96 2.45
C ASP A 44 4.83 14.91 3.38
N ASP A 45 3.52 14.73 3.28
CA ASP A 45 2.86 13.57 3.85
C ASP A 45 3.34 12.29 3.16
N LEU A 46 3.45 11.21 3.92
CA LEU A 46 3.89 9.90 3.45
C LEU A 46 2.73 8.91 3.48
N VAL A 47 2.50 8.22 2.38
CA VAL A 47 1.61 7.05 2.29
C VAL A 47 2.44 5.79 2.12
N ILE A 48 2.25 4.81 3.01
CA ILE A 48 2.68 3.43 2.79
C ILE A 48 1.44 2.67 2.33
N LEU A 49 1.41 2.36 1.02
CA LEU A 49 0.23 1.85 0.31
C LEU A 49 0.25 0.32 0.24
N GLY A 50 0.06 -0.32 1.39
CA GLY A 50 -0.02 -1.77 1.51
C GLY A 50 1.32 -2.50 1.53
N ASP A 51 1.27 -3.72 2.03
CA ASP A 51 2.36 -4.67 2.10
C ASP A 51 3.65 -4.08 2.72
N LEU A 52 3.47 -3.45 3.90
CA LEU A 52 4.59 -3.02 4.73
C LEU A 52 5.48 -4.23 5.07
N PHE A 53 4.86 -5.32 5.45
CA PHE A 53 5.54 -6.58 5.76
C PHE A 53 5.27 -7.66 4.69
N ASP A 54 6.23 -8.59 4.53
CA ASP A 54 6.11 -9.72 3.59
C ASP A 54 5.13 -10.81 4.07
N GLY A 55 4.61 -10.71 5.28
CA GLY A 55 3.68 -11.69 5.81
C GLY A 55 2.94 -11.23 7.05
N PHE A 56 1.90 -11.99 7.36
CA PHE A 56 1.01 -11.72 8.48
C PHE A 56 1.74 -11.63 9.85
N GLU A 57 2.67 -12.54 10.09
CA GLU A 57 3.54 -12.56 11.27
C GLU A 57 4.99 -12.46 10.81
N VAL A 58 5.74 -11.52 11.39
CA VAL A 58 7.16 -11.31 11.06
C VAL A 58 8.06 -11.53 12.28
N ASP A 59 9.35 -11.72 12.03
CA ASP A 59 10.34 -11.85 13.11
C ASP A 59 10.29 -10.59 14.00
N PRO A 60 10.24 -10.75 15.33
CA PRO A 60 10.23 -9.61 16.25
C PRO A 60 11.39 -8.64 16.07
N ARG A 61 12.56 -9.11 15.60
CA ARG A 61 13.71 -8.27 15.28
C ARG A 61 13.41 -7.34 14.10
N ASP A 62 12.73 -7.84 13.09
CA ASP A 62 12.35 -7.07 11.90
C ASP A 62 11.24 -6.09 12.23
N TRP A 63 10.28 -6.52 13.06
CA TRP A 63 9.24 -5.65 13.58
C TRP A 63 9.84 -4.46 14.37
N LEU A 64 10.80 -4.73 15.25
CA LEU A 64 11.46 -3.69 16.04
C LEU A 64 12.26 -2.72 15.16
N GLU A 65 12.92 -3.21 14.11
CA GLU A 65 13.67 -2.33 13.21
C GLU A 65 12.73 -1.44 12.38
N ALA A 66 11.64 -1.99 11.83
CA ALA A 66 10.60 -1.20 11.16
C ALA A 66 10.00 -0.14 12.10
N TYR A 67 9.69 -0.54 13.34
CA TYR A 67 9.18 0.37 14.36
C TYR A 67 10.15 1.51 14.67
N ARG A 68 11.44 1.22 14.81
CA ARG A 68 12.48 2.23 15.04
C ARG A 68 12.53 3.26 13.91
N LEU A 69 12.51 2.81 12.66
CA LEU A 69 12.55 3.66 11.46
C LEU A 69 11.30 4.53 11.37
N LEU A 70 10.12 3.94 11.46
CA LEU A 70 8.84 4.68 11.38
C LEU A 70 8.65 5.65 12.54
N THR A 71 9.10 5.28 13.75
CA THR A 71 9.08 6.17 14.92
C THR A 71 9.98 7.38 14.69
N ALA A 72 11.19 7.18 14.15
CA ALA A 72 12.11 8.25 13.83
C ALA A 72 11.48 9.21 12.81
N TRP A 73 10.90 8.67 11.73
CA TRP A 73 10.21 9.46 10.72
C TRP A 73 9.07 10.30 11.31
N CYS A 74 8.19 9.68 12.10
CA CYS A 74 7.04 10.37 12.73
C CYS A 74 7.47 11.49 13.68
N ALA A 75 8.55 11.29 14.42
CA ALA A 75 9.08 12.28 15.35
C ALA A 75 9.71 13.46 14.61
N TYR A 76 10.46 13.19 13.52
CA TYR A 76 11.12 14.20 12.71
C TYR A 76 10.10 15.02 11.90
N ASN A 77 9.10 14.35 11.34
CA ASN A 77 8.07 14.93 10.45
C ASN A 77 6.76 15.18 11.19
N SER A 78 6.81 15.75 12.38
CA SER A 78 5.63 15.95 13.25
C SER A 78 4.53 16.84 12.65
N PHE A 79 4.82 17.61 11.61
CA PHE A 79 3.86 18.44 10.86
C PHE A 79 3.28 17.75 9.62
N HIS A 80 3.81 16.58 9.25
CA HIS A 80 3.37 15.79 8.11
C HIS A 80 2.70 14.50 8.59
N THR A 81 1.77 14.00 7.81
CA THR A 81 0.99 12.81 8.17
C THR A 81 1.62 11.55 7.56
N LEU A 82 1.77 10.51 8.38
CA LEU A 82 2.02 9.15 7.93
C LEU A 82 0.68 8.44 7.78
N TYR A 83 0.36 8.00 6.55
CA TYR A 83 -0.78 7.15 6.26
C TYR A 83 -0.29 5.70 6.10
N LEU A 84 -0.78 4.81 6.95
CA LEU A 84 -0.53 3.37 6.86
C LEU A 84 -1.78 2.70 6.29
N VAL A 85 -1.70 2.22 5.06
CA VAL A 85 -2.79 1.52 4.36
C VAL A 85 -2.51 0.03 4.37
N ALA A 86 -3.46 -0.78 4.79
CA ALA A 86 -3.30 -2.23 4.83
C ALA A 86 -3.33 -2.85 3.43
N GLY A 87 -2.35 -3.72 3.12
CA GLY A 87 -2.31 -4.59 1.95
C GLY A 87 -2.77 -6.02 2.25
N ASN A 88 -2.66 -6.92 1.29
CA ASN A 88 -3.10 -8.30 1.45
C ASN A 88 -2.17 -9.11 2.37
N HIS A 89 -0.85 -8.85 2.38
CA HIS A 89 0.09 -9.47 3.31
C HIS A 89 -0.05 -8.97 4.75
N ASP A 90 -0.56 -7.76 4.94
CA ASP A 90 -0.74 -7.15 6.25
C ASP A 90 -1.94 -7.69 7.02
N THR A 91 -2.72 -8.58 6.41
CA THR A 91 -4.04 -8.97 6.91
C THR A 91 -4.21 -10.50 6.94
N SER A 92 -5.17 -11.01 7.71
CA SER A 92 -5.52 -12.42 7.76
C SER A 92 -6.95 -12.66 7.28
N ALA A 93 -7.13 -13.67 6.43
CA ALA A 93 -8.45 -14.19 6.11
C ALA A 93 -9.12 -14.87 7.32
N LYS A 94 -8.40 -15.17 8.40
CA LYS A 94 -8.93 -15.79 9.61
C LYS A 94 -9.31 -14.68 10.61
N ALA A 95 -10.59 -14.63 10.96
CA ALA A 95 -11.06 -13.77 12.05
C ALA A 95 -10.33 -14.06 13.36
N ASN A 96 -10.17 -13.05 14.21
CA ASN A 96 -9.56 -13.10 15.55
C ASN A 96 -8.03 -13.27 15.61
N ARG A 97 -7.30 -12.95 14.54
CA ARG A 97 -5.84 -12.83 14.59
C ARG A 97 -5.44 -11.37 14.34
N VAL A 98 -4.43 -10.91 15.04
CA VAL A 98 -3.83 -9.58 14.86
C VAL A 98 -2.52 -9.75 14.13
N SER A 99 -2.34 -9.01 13.04
CA SER A 99 -1.11 -9.05 12.25
C SER A 99 0.02 -8.21 12.86
N SER A 100 1.22 -8.44 12.36
CA SER A 100 2.37 -7.58 12.69
C SER A 100 2.15 -6.13 12.25
N PHE A 101 1.48 -5.94 11.11
CA PHE A 101 1.07 -4.61 10.64
C PHE A 101 0.06 -3.96 11.59
N GLU A 102 -1.04 -4.64 11.93
CA GLU A 102 -2.07 -4.10 12.83
C GLU A 102 -1.49 -3.71 14.20
N THR A 103 -0.58 -4.54 14.72
CA THR A 103 0.14 -4.24 15.96
C THR A 103 1.00 -2.98 15.82
N MET A 104 1.77 -2.87 14.74
CA MET A 104 2.61 -1.70 14.43
C MET A 104 1.77 -0.44 14.31
N ALA A 105 0.71 -0.51 13.51
CA ALA A 105 -0.22 0.57 13.26
C ALA A 105 -0.89 1.07 14.55
N ALA A 106 -1.34 0.15 15.41
CA ALA A 106 -1.94 0.50 16.70
C ALA A 106 -0.95 1.21 17.64
N VAL A 107 0.29 0.74 17.70
CA VAL A 107 1.33 1.35 18.54
C VAL A 107 1.70 2.74 18.03
N LEU A 108 1.95 2.90 16.73
CA LEU A 108 2.30 4.19 16.15
C LEU A 108 1.15 5.21 16.28
N LYS A 109 -0.09 4.81 15.97
CA LYS A 109 -1.28 5.66 16.15
C LYS A 109 -1.48 6.09 17.60
N GLY A 110 -1.14 5.22 18.57
CA GLY A 110 -1.20 5.54 20.00
C GLY A 110 -0.14 6.53 20.47
N GLN A 111 1.02 6.56 19.80
CA GLN A 111 2.14 7.43 20.17
C GLN A 111 2.15 8.76 19.43
N PHE A 112 1.73 8.78 18.15
CA PHE A 112 1.89 9.92 17.25
C PHE A 112 0.53 10.41 16.74
N ARG A 113 0.28 11.71 16.86
CA ARG A 113 -0.97 12.34 16.38
C ARG A 113 -1.00 12.45 14.84
N ASN A 114 0.16 12.44 14.22
CA ASN A 114 0.35 12.53 12.78
C ASN A 114 0.35 11.15 12.09
N VAL A 115 -0.11 10.10 12.75
CA VAL A 115 -0.31 8.78 12.13
C VAL A 115 -1.79 8.52 11.90
N LYS A 116 -2.13 8.19 10.65
CA LYS A 116 -3.45 7.72 10.23
C LYS A 116 -3.33 6.28 9.75
N VAL A 117 -4.22 5.44 10.21
CA VAL A 117 -4.26 4.02 9.83
C VAL A 117 -5.56 3.76 9.09
N ILE A 118 -5.44 3.14 7.94
CA ILE A 118 -6.54 2.66 7.12
C ILE A 118 -6.44 1.13 7.12
N GLY A 119 -7.22 0.51 8.00
CA GLY A 119 -7.24 -0.93 8.21
C GLY A 119 -8.06 -1.66 7.14
N ILE A 120 -8.14 -3.00 7.27
CA ILE A 120 -8.97 -3.83 6.37
C ILE A 120 -10.40 -3.28 6.29
N ASP A 121 -10.98 -3.29 5.08
CA ASP A 121 -12.32 -2.84 4.77
C ASP A 121 -12.56 -1.34 5.08
N GLU A 122 -11.49 -0.57 5.29
CA GLU A 122 -11.59 0.86 5.58
C GLU A 122 -11.18 1.72 4.38
N THR A 123 -11.73 2.94 4.37
CA THR A 123 -11.36 4.02 3.44
C THR A 123 -11.16 5.31 4.21
N LEU A 124 -10.35 6.20 3.65
CA LEU A 124 -10.14 7.54 4.18
C LEU A 124 -9.97 8.52 3.02
N THR A 125 -10.61 9.68 3.09
CA THR A 125 -10.30 10.79 2.19
C THR A 125 -9.36 11.77 2.89
N ALA A 126 -8.18 11.95 2.31
CA ALA A 126 -7.17 12.90 2.74
C ALA A 126 -7.25 14.17 1.88
N ASP A 127 -7.08 15.33 2.50
CA ASP A 127 -7.08 16.67 1.86
C ASP A 127 -8.30 16.98 0.99
N GLY A 128 -9.33 16.15 1.05
CA GLY A 128 -10.58 16.31 0.31
C GLY A 128 -10.54 15.79 -1.14
N TYR A 129 -9.40 15.32 -1.64
CA TYR A 129 -9.24 14.87 -3.03
C TYR A 129 -8.38 13.60 -3.21
N ILE A 130 -7.87 13.01 -2.12
CA ILE A 130 -7.10 11.77 -2.15
C ILE A 130 -7.85 10.69 -1.37
N HIS A 131 -8.37 9.70 -2.07
CA HIS A 131 -9.12 8.59 -1.50
C HIS A 131 -8.21 7.39 -1.29
N LEU A 132 -7.97 7.03 -0.05
CA LEU A 132 -7.18 5.86 0.35
C LEU A 132 -8.10 4.67 0.58
N VAL A 133 -7.89 3.57 -0.12
CA VAL A 133 -8.69 2.35 -0.05
C VAL A 133 -7.78 1.19 0.36
N ALA A 134 -7.96 0.68 1.57
CA ALA A 134 -7.20 -0.46 2.05
C ALA A 134 -7.67 -1.77 1.41
N HIS A 135 -6.90 -2.83 1.61
CA HIS A 135 -7.29 -4.18 1.21
C HIS A 135 -8.61 -4.59 1.87
N HIS A 136 -9.46 -5.32 1.16
CA HIS A 136 -10.75 -5.82 1.63
C HIS A 136 -10.73 -7.34 1.73
N ARG A 137 -11.59 -7.90 2.59
CA ARG A 137 -11.67 -9.33 2.85
C ARG A 137 -12.14 -10.15 1.64
N ASN A 138 -12.85 -9.53 0.74
CA ASN A 138 -13.33 -10.19 -0.48
C ASN A 138 -13.62 -9.16 -1.58
N GLN A 139 -13.72 -9.65 -2.81
CA GLN A 139 -13.95 -8.82 -3.99
C GLN A 139 -15.30 -8.09 -3.94
N GLU A 140 -16.37 -8.71 -3.43
CA GLU A 140 -17.69 -8.08 -3.40
C GLU A 140 -17.71 -6.82 -2.53
N LEU A 141 -17.12 -6.87 -1.33
CA LEU A 141 -16.99 -5.70 -0.45
C LEU A 141 -16.11 -4.62 -1.09
N PHE A 142 -15.05 -5.03 -1.76
CA PHE A 142 -14.16 -4.11 -2.47
C PHE A 142 -14.90 -3.39 -3.60
N ASP A 143 -15.66 -4.11 -4.42
CA ASP A 143 -16.45 -3.54 -5.51
C ASP A 143 -17.49 -2.54 -5.00
N LEU A 144 -18.19 -2.87 -3.91
CA LEU A 144 -19.13 -1.95 -3.25
C LEU A 144 -18.44 -0.69 -2.74
N THR A 145 -17.25 -0.84 -2.18
CA THR A 145 -16.45 0.30 -1.72
C THR A 145 -15.99 1.17 -2.87
N LEU A 146 -15.49 0.57 -3.96
CA LEU A 146 -15.08 1.32 -5.14
C LEU A 146 -16.25 2.10 -5.77
N ALA A 147 -17.43 1.48 -5.84
CA ALA A 147 -18.63 2.17 -6.33
C ALA A 147 -18.96 3.40 -5.49
N LYS A 148 -18.88 3.30 -4.16
CA LYS A 148 -19.11 4.43 -3.26
C LYS A 148 -18.02 5.51 -3.39
N VAL A 149 -16.75 5.11 -3.46
CA VAL A 149 -15.64 6.05 -3.67
C VAL A 149 -15.82 6.79 -5.01
N LEU A 150 -16.24 6.08 -6.07
CA LEU A 150 -16.53 6.72 -7.36
C LEU A 150 -17.65 7.77 -7.26
N GLU A 151 -18.69 7.55 -6.46
CA GLU A 151 -19.74 8.54 -6.23
C GLU A 151 -19.16 9.82 -5.60
N ASP A 152 -18.28 9.65 -4.61
CA ASP A 152 -17.68 10.76 -3.83
C ASP A 152 -16.57 11.51 -4.58
N CYS A 153 -15.91 10.87 -5.57
CA CYS A 153 -14.81 11.48 -6.33
C CYS A 153 -15.28 12.65 -7.22
N GLU A 154 -14.43 13.64 -7.35
CA GLU A 154 -14.54 14.72 -8.32
C GLU A 154 -13.43 14.64 -9.38
N ARG A 155 -13.53 15.47 -10.42
CA ARG A 155 -12.50 15.56 -11.46
C ARG A 155 -11.18 16.07 -10.87
N GLY A 156 -10.10 15.35 -11.13
CA GLY A 156 -8.76 15.66 -10.62
C GLY A 156 -8.40 14.95 -9.33
N ASP A 157 -9.33 14.17 -8.76
CA ASP A 157 -9.05 13.37 -7.58
C ASP A 157 -8.15 12.18 -7.88
N TYR A 158 -7.57 11.65 -6.81
CA TYR A 158 -6.73 10.46 -6.82
C TYR A 158 -7.36 9.38 -5.94
N VAL A 159 -7.39 8.14 -6.43
CA VAL A 159 -7.76 6.97 -5.63
C VAL A 159 -6.54 6.07 -5.51
N LEU A 160 -6.07 5.89 -4.29
CA LEU A 160 -4.92 5.06 -3.95
C LEU A 160 -5.42 3.75 -3.35
N LEU A 161 -5.00 2.62 -3.90
CA LEU A 161 -5.47 1.30 -3.49
C LEU A 161 -4.41 0.22 -3.64
N HIS A 162 -4.57 -0.87 -2.86
CA HIS A 162 -3.69 -2.03 -2.93
C HIS A 162 -4.44 -3.22 -3.55
N ALA A 163 -4.36 -3.36 -4.88
CA ALA A 163 -5.04 -4.39 -5.67
C ALA A 163 -4.40 -4.54 -7.05
N ASN A 164 -4.71 -5.66 -7.73
CA ASN A 164 -4.40 -5.84 -9.15
C ASN A 164 -5.26 -4.95 -10.04
N TYR A 165 -4.77 -4.69 -11.24
CA TYR A 165 -5.54 -4.04 -12.30
C TYR A 165 -5.68 -4.97 -13.51
N ASP A 166 -6.91 -5.23 -13.93
CA ASP A 166 -7.33 -6.09 -15.06
C ASP A 166 -6.61 -7.45 -15.12
N ASN A 167 -6.28 -8.01 -13.97
CA ASN A 167 -5.62 -9.29 -13.88
C ASN A 167 -6.63 -10.43 -13.69
N LYS A 168 -7.03 -11.05 -14.80
CA LYS A 168 -8.03 -12.15 -14.82
C LYS A 168 -7.60 -13.43 -14.08
N PHE A 169 -6.32 -13.53 -13.71
CA PHE A 169 -5.78 -14.68 -12.98
C PHE A 169 -5.68 -14.43 -11.47
N ALA A 170 -5.80 -13.18 -11.03
CA ALA A 170 -5.65 -12.79 -9.63
C ALA A 170 -6.68 -13.45 -8.71
N GLU A 171 -7.94 -13.58 -9.15
CA GLU A 171 -9.01 -14.18 -8.36
C GLU A 171 -8.76 -15.66 -7.99
N GLN A 172 -7.86 -16.33 -8.70
CA GLN A 172 -7.60 -17.76 -8.53
C GLN A 172 -6.32 -18.08 -7.76
N ALA A 173 -5.41 -17.12 -7.62
CA ALA A 173 -4.05 -17.42 -7.21
C ALA A 173 -3.72 -17.11 -5.75
N ASP A 174 -4.11 -15.96 -5.21
CA ASP A 174 -3.56 -15.47 -3.92
C ASP A 174 -4.51 -14.64 -3.05
N HIS A 175 -5.81 -14.70 -3.30
CA HIS A 175 -6.81 -13.85 -2.61
C HIS A 175 -6.63 -12.35 -2.84
N SER A 176 -5.87 -11.95 -3.84
CA SER A 176 -5.69 -10.55 -4.19
C SER A 176 -6.96 -9.99 -4.85
N LEU A 177 -7.25 -8.74 -4.54
CA LEU A 177 -8.35 -8.00 -5.14
C LEU A 177 -7.98 -7.55 -6.55
N ASN A 178 -8.98 -7.30 -7.38
CA ASN A 178 -8.79 -6.85 -8.74
C ASN A 178 -9.72 -5.69 -9.08
N VAL A 179 -9.16 -4.63 -9.66
CA VAL A 179 -9.93 -3.58 -10.34
C VAL A 179 -10.05 -3.97 -11.79
N SER A 180 -11.25 -4.19 -12.28
CA SER A 180 -11.48 -4.48 -13.69
C SER A 180 -11.27 -3.24 -14.57
N GLU A 181 -10.95 -3.44 -15.86
CA GLU A 181 -10.85 -2.34 -16.83
C GLU A 181 -12.14 -1.51 -16.88
N ALA A 182 -13.32 -2.16 -16.76
CA ALA A 182 -14.61 -1.47 -16.75
C ALA A 182 -14.77 -0.53 -15.53
N GLN A 183 -14.37 -0.98 -14.35
CA GLN A 183 -14.40 -0.13 -13.14
C GLN A 183 -13.41 1.05 -13.28
N ALA A 184 -12.17 0.78 -13.71
CA ALA A 184 -11.17 1.81 -13.91
C ALA A 184 -11.62 2.85 -14.96
N LEU A 185 -12.31 2.41 -16.03
CA LEU A 185 -12.84 3.30 -17.04
C LEU A 185 -13.86 4.30 -16.46
N GLU A 186 -14.70 3.90 -15.51
CA GLU A 186 -15.67 4.83 -14.88
C GLU A 186 -14.95 5.93 -14.09
N PHE A 187 -13.88 5.62 -13.36
CA PHE A 187 -13.03 6.60 -12.68
C PHE A 187 -12.33 7.53 -13.70
N THR A 188 -11.68 6.95 -14.71
CA THR A 188 -10.92 7.74 -15.68
C THR A 188 -11.80 8.61 -16.56
N LYS A 189 -13.03 8.20 -16.90
CA LYS A 189 -14.03 9.06 -17.54
C LYS A 189 -14.39 10.27 -16.71
N LYS A 190 -14.44 10.12 -15.38
CA LYS A 190 -14.70 11.22 -14.44
C LYS A 190 -13.49 12.15 -14.29
N GLY A 191 -12.34 11.79 -14.84
CA GLY A 191 -11.07 12.53 -14.74
C GLY A 191 -10.30 12.22 -13.45
N VAL A 192 -10.58 11.08 -12.83
CA VAL A 192 -9.93 10.58 -11.61
C VAL A 192 -8.73 9.70 -12.00
N THR A 193 -7.62 9.83 -11.29
CA THR A 193 -6.46 8.96 -11.45
C THR A 193 -6.46 7.87 -10.40
N LEU A 194 -6.44 6.60 -10.86
CA LEU A 194 -6.22 5.46 -9.98
C LEU A 194 -4.72 5.20 -9.83
N ILE A 195 -4.25 5.09 -8.59
CA ILE A 195 -2.88 4.72 -8.27
C ILE A 195 -2.94 3.42 -7.48
N HIS A 196 -2.38 2.35 -8.04
CA HIS A 196 -2.43 1.06 -7.38
C HIS A 196 -1.04 0.48 -7.09
N ALA A 197 -0.96 -0.27 -6.03
CA ALA A 197 0.14 -1.11 -5.58
C ALA A 197 -0.19 -2.60 -5.80
N HIS A 198 0.60 -3.52 -5.24
CA HIS A 198 0.50 -4.98 -5.32
C HIS A 198 1.15 -5.59 -6.57
N GLU A 199 1.07 -4.96 -7.72
CA GLU A 199 1.79 -5.39 -8.92
C GLU A 199 3.16 -4.73 -8.96
N HIS A 200 4.23 -5.53 -9.03
CA HIS A 200 5.59 -5.05 -8.85
C HIS A 200 6.23 -4.39 -10.07
N GLN A 201 5.52 -4.30 -11.18
CA GLN A 201 6.03 -3.67 -12.42
C GLN A 201 5.39 -2.29 -12.63
N PRO A 202 6.16 -1.20 -12.52
CA PRO A 202 5.61 0.15 -12.69
C PRO A 202 5.15 0.37 -14.13
N ARG A 203 3.96 0.95 -14.28
CA ARG A 203 3.38 1.29 -15.56
C ARG A 203 2.29 2.34 -15.44
N VAL A 204 2.00 3.00 -16.56
CA VAL A 204 0.85 3.89 -16.69
C VAL A 204 -0.02 3.39 -17.82
N GLU A 205 -1.30 3.24 -17.56
CA GLU A 205 -2.28 2.77 -18.53
C GLU A 205 -3.45 3.74 -18.64
N ILE A 206 -4.03 3.81 -19.84
CA ILE A 206 -5.24 4.57 -20.09
C ILE A 206 -6.28 3.57 -20.59
N PRO A 207 -7.32 3.25 -19.78
CA PRO A 207 -8.36 2.32 -20.17
C PRO A 207 -9.00 2.72 -21.51
N HIS A 208 -9.31 1.74 -22.34
CA HIS A 208 -9.91 2.00 -23.64
C HIS A 208 -11.26 2.71 -23.51
N GLY A 209 -11.41 3.85 -24.13
CA GLY A 209 -12.63 4.70 -24.03
C GLY A 209 -12.50 5.84 -23.01
N THR A 210 -11.36 6.01 -22.36
CA THR A 210 -11.06 7.20 -21.55
C THR A 210 -11.01 8.44 -22.47
N PRO A 211 -11.70 9.55 -22.16
CA PRO A 211 -11.61 10.78 -22.93
C PRO A 211 -10.20 11.41 -22.86
N ALA A 212 -9.86 12.26 -23.80
CA ALA A 212 -8.52 12.88 -23.90
C ALA A 212 -8.12 13.70 -22.66
N ASP A 213 -9.10 14.19 -21.93
CA ASP A 213 -8.95 14.94 -20.67
C ASP A 213 -9.34 14.10 -19.45
N GLY A 214 -9.42 12.79 -19.59
CA GLY A 214 -9.72 11.83 -18.54
C GLY A 214 -8.52 11.54 -17.64
N GLY A 215 -8.75 10.69 -16.62
CA GLY A 215 -7.72 10.20 -15.73
C GLY A 215 -6.89 9.06 -16.32
N SER A 216 -6.07 8.46 -15.50
CA SER A 216 -5.22 7.31 -15.86
C SER A 216 -5.19 6.26 -14.75
N VAL A 217 -4.62 5.10 -15.03
CA VAL A 217 -4.29 4.06 -14.06
C VAL A 217 -2.77 3.99 -13.95
N VAL A 218 -2.25 4.15 -12.74
CA VAL A 218 -0.82 4.14 -12.46
C VAL A 218 -0.50 2.97 -11.52
N CYS A 219 0.29 2.03 -11.97
CA CYS A 219 0.91 1.03 -11.12
C CYS A 219 2.23 1.58 -10.59
N LEU A 220 2.37 1.64 -9.26
CA LEU A 220 3.60 2.16 -8.63
C LEU A 220 4.78 1.21 -8.82
N GLY A 221 4.52 -0.09 -8.86
CA GLY A 221 5.56 -1.09 -8.80
C GLY A 221 6.23 -1.17 -7.42
N ASN A 222 7.15 -2.08 -7.31
CA ASN A 222 7.93 -2.31 -6.08
C ASN A 222 9.13 -1.35 -6.04
N GLN A 223 9.22 -0.49 -5.03
CA GLN A 223 10.35 0.43 -4.85
C GLN A 223 11.56 -0.22 -4.21
N ILE A 224 11.37 -1.34 -3.49
CA ILE A 224 12.47 -2.13 -2.93
C ILE A 224 12.49 -3.49 -3.62
N PRO A 225 13.50 -3.80 -4.48
CA PRO A 225 13.60 -5.12 -5.08
C PRO A 225 13.79 -6.20 -4.01
N THR A 226 12.84 -7.10 -3.89
CA THR A 226 12.86 -8.22 -2.91
C THR A 226 13.26 -9.54 -3.53
N SER A 227 13.55 -9.56 -4.82
CA SER A 227 14.10 -10.69 -5.57
C SER A 227 15.32 -10.25 -6.38
N VAL A 228 16.39 -11.01 -6.28
CA VAL A 228 17.60 -10.87 -7.10
C VAL A 228 17.60 -11.96 -8.16
#